data_0dcca6510b5b112c84b583455191d1c1
#
_entry.id   0dcca6510b5b112c84b583455191d1c1
#
_cell.length_a   1.000
_cell.length_b   1.000
_cell.length_c   1.000
_cell.angle_alpha   90.00
_cell.angle_beta   90.00
_cell.angle_gamma   90.00
#
_symmetry.space_group_name_H-M   'P 1'
#
loop_
_entity.id
_entity.type
_entity.pdbx_description
1 polymer ?
#
loop_
_entity_poly.entity_id
_entity_poly.type
_entity_poly.pdbx_seq_one_letter_code
_entity_poly.pdbx_strand_id
1 'polypeptide(L)' 'MEYLHMRINELLKENKISKNRICKDLDLVRGNFNRYCRDEFQRIDAKLILKLCAYFECDINDLLEIIIINEETKA' A
#
# COMPACT_ATOMS: atom_id res chain seq x y z
N MET A 1 1.78 15.09 -13.65
CA MET A 1 2.06 14.84 -12.23
C MET A 1 1.84 13.38 -11.90
N GLU A 2 2.68 12.82 -11.05
CA GLU A 2 2.57 11.41 -10.72
C GLU A 2 2.89 11.17 -9.26
N TYR A 3 2.33 10.11 -8.71
CA TYR A 3 2.61 9.73 -7.33
C TYR A 3 2.58 8.22 -7.20
N LEU A 4 3.18 7.74 -6.11
CA LEU A 4 3.26 6.32 -5.84
C LEU A 4 2.08 5.92 -4.97
N HIS A 5 1.33 4.92 -5.43
CA HIS A 5 0.17 4.40 -4.72
C HIS A 5 0.47 3.01 -4.18
N MET A 6 0.19 2.80 -2.90
CA MET A 6 0.24 1.47 -2.32
C MET A 6 -1.13 0.84 -2.36
N ARG A 7 -1.22 -0.32 -2.99
CA ARG A 7 -2.49 -1.00 -3.19
C ARG A 7 -2.90 -1.84 -1.98
N ILE A 8 -2.56 -1.38 -0.78
CA ILE A 8 -2.86 -2.12 0.44
C ILE A 8 -4.37 -2.30 0.62
N ASN A 9 -5.13 -1.22 0.47
CA ASN A 9 -6.59 -1.31 0.65
C ASN A 9 -7.21 -2.28 -0.34
N GLU A 10 -6.74 -2.26 -1.58
CA GLU A 10 -7.25 -3.16 -2.62
C GLU A 10 -6.94 -4.61 -2.26
N LEU A 11 -5.70 -4.87 -1.82
CA LEU A 11 -5.29 -6.21 -1.45
C LEU A 11 -6.02 -6.73 -0.22
N LEU A 12 -6.25 -5.85 0.76
CA LEU A 12 -7.02 -6.23 1.93
C LEU A 12 -8.44 -6.64 1.55
N LYS A 13 -9.05 -5.86 0.66
CA LYS A 13 -10.40 -6.14 0.22
C LYS A 13 -10.46 -7.43 -0.57
N GLU A 14 -9.51 -7.64 -1.49
CA GLU A 14 -9.47 -8.85 -2.30
C GLU A 14 -9.29 -10.10 -1.46
N ASN A 15 -8.51 -9.98 -0.39
CA ASN A 15 -8.23 -11.12 0.48
C ASN A 15 -9.14 -11.19 1.70
N LYS A 16 -10.08 -10.25 1.81
CA LYS A 16 -11.06 -10.21 2.91
C LYS A 16 -10.36 -10.15 4.27
N ILE A 17 -9.35 -9.31 4.36
CA ILE A 17 -8.55 -9.13 5.58
C ILE A 17 -8.77 -7.71 6.08
N SER A 18 -9.01 -7.58 7.40
CA SER A 18 -9.17 -6.26 8.00
C SER A 18 -7.83 -5.63 8.31
N LYS A 19 -7.83 -4.30 8.45
CA LYS A 19 -6.62 -3.59 8.86
C LYS A 19 -6.15 -4.02 10.25
N ASN A 20 -7.09 -4.28 11.15
CA ASN A 20 -6.74 -4.77 12.48
C ASN A 20 -6.01 -6.10 12.39
N ARG A 21 -6.50 -6.99 11.54
CA ARG A 21 -5.93 -8.31 11.40
C ARG A 21 -4.50 -8.26 10.89
N ILE A 22 -4.25 -7.50 9.82
CA ILE A 22 -2.92 -7.46 9.25
C ILE A 22 -1.93 -6.78 10.19
N CYS A 23 -2.36 -5.73 10.89
CA CYS A 23 -1.49 -5.05 11.86
C CYS A 23 -1.11 -6.00 12.99
N LYS A 24 -2.04 -6.81 13.43
CA LYS A 24 -1.77 -7.78 14.47
C LYS A 24 -0.83 -8.88 13.98
N ASP A 25 -1.10 -9.40 12.80
CA ASP A 25 -0.32 -10.51 12.23
C ASP A 25 1.12 -10.10 11.96
N LEU A 26 1.33 -8.88 11.51
CA LEU A 26 2.66 -8.39 11.14
C LEU A 26 3.28 -7.48 12.19
N ASP A 27 2.59 -7.30 13.32
CA ASP A 27 3.08 -6.45 14.42
C ASP A 27 3.39 -5.04 13.92
N LEU A 28 2.41 -4.42 13.29
CA LEU A 28 2.56 -3.09 12.72
C LEU A 28 1.89 -2.04 13.59
N VAL A 29 2.51 -0.85 13.63
CA VAL A 29 1.90 0.29 14.32
C VAL A 29 0.78 0.82 13.43
N ARG A 30 -0.44 0.87 13.96
CA ARG A 30 -1.63 1.19 13.19
C ARG A 30 -1.54 2.57 12.53
N GLY A 31 -1.00 3.55 13.24
CA GLY A 31 -0.86 4.89 12.68
C GLY A 31 0.03 4.93 11.45
N ASN A 32 1.18 4.27 11.53
CA ASN A 32 2.08 4.21 10.39
C ASN A 32 1.46 3.45 9.23
N PHE A 33 0.80 2.34 9.54
CA PHE A 33 0.15 1.54 8.52
C PHE A 33 -0.92 2.34 7.78
N ASN A 34 -1.73 3.11 8.53
CA ASN A 34 -2.76 3.94 7.92
C ASN A 34 -2.19 4.97 6.96
N ARG A 35 -1.03 5.53 7.29
CA ARG A 35 -0.39 6.51 6.41
C ARG A 35 -0.01 5.87 5.08
N TYR A 36 0.50 4.64 5.12
CA TYR A 36 0.80 3.92 3.88
C TYR A 36 -0.48 3.63 3.09
N CYS A 37 -1.56 3.31 3.79
CA CYS A 37 -2.84 3.03 3.11
C CYS A 37 -3.39 4.25 2.39
N ARG A 38 -3.07 5.45 2.88
CA ARG A 38 -3.54 6.70 2.27
C ARG A 38 -2.50 7.35 1.38
N ASP A 39 -1.41 6.66 1.11
CA ASP A 39 -0.30 7.19 0.29
C ASP A 39 0.33 8.43 0.90
N GLU A 40 0.25 8.57 2.22
CA GLU A 40 0.83 9.71 2.95
C GLU A 40 2.21 9.34 3.47
N PHE A 41 3.12 9.04 2.56
CA PHE A 41 4.48 8.67 2.93
C PHE A 41 5.46 9.32 1.96
N GLN A 42 6.65 9.61 2.45
CA GLN A 42 7.73 10.13 1.63
C GLN A 42 8.84 9.10 1.48
N ARG A 43 8.88 8.15 2.39
CA ARG A 43 9.87 7.08 2.39
C ARG A 43 9.16 5.76 2.57
N ILE A 44 9.74 4.72 2.00
CA ILE A 44 9.19 3.38 2.11
C ILE A 44 10.18 2.51 2.85
N ASP A 45 9.68 1.80 3.86
CA ASP A 45 10.49 0.86 4.63
C ASP A 45 10.56 -0.45 3.86
N ALA A 46 11.77 -0.84 3.46
CA ALA A 46 11.96 -2.06 2.69
C ALA A 46 11.42 -3.29 3.43
N LYS A 47 11.60 -3.33 4.75
CA LYS A 47 11.11 -4.46 5.53
C LYS A 47 9.60 -4.57 5.47
N LEU A 48 8.92 -3.42 5.48
CA LEU A 48 7.46 -3.42 5.38
C LEU A 48 7.01 -3.95 4.03
N ILE A 49 7.69 -3.55 2.96
CA ILE A 49 7.36 -4.03 1.62
C ILE A 49 7.51 -5.55 1.55
N LEU A 50 8.61 -6.07 2.10
CA LEU A 50 8.83 -7.51 2.11
C LEU A 50 7.76 -8.24 2.91
N LYS A 51 7.37 -7.69 4.07
CA LYS A 51 6.33 -8.29 4.88
C LYS A 51 5.00 -8.32 4.15
N LEU A 52 4.65 -7.21 3.50
CA LEU A 52 3.36 -7.12 2.81
C LEU A 52 3.31 -8.05 1.60
N CYS A 53 4.37 -8.10 0.83
CA CYS A 53 4.42 -9.00 -0.32
C CYS A 53 4.31 -10.46 0.12
N ALA A 54 5.01 -10.82 1.19
CA ALA A 54 4.94 -12.18 1.70
C ALA A 54 3.55 -12.49 2.27
N TYR A 55 2.97 -11.53 2.97
CA TYR A 55 1.66 -11.71 3.60
C TYR A 55 0.56 -11.93 2.55
N PHE A 56 0.57 -11.12 1.51
CA PHE A 56 -0.42 -11.22 0.44
C PHE A 56 -0.01 -12.21 -0.66
N GLU A 57 1.19 -12.78 -0.56
CA GLU A 57 1.71 -13.70 -1.56
C GLU A 57 1.66 -13.08 -2.94
N CYS A 58 2.20 -11.87 -3.05
CA CYS A 58 2.20 -11.13 -4.31
C CYS A 58 3.56 -10.53 -4.58
N ASP A 59 3.73 -10.05 -5.81
CA ASP A 59 4.93 -9.35 -6.22
C ASP A 59 4.83 -7.88 -5.87
N ILE A 60 5.97 -7.19 -5.90
CA ILE A 60 5.98 -5.77 -5.63
C ILE A 60 5.11 -5.01 -6.63
N ASN A 61 5.00 -5.52 -7.86
CA ASN A 61 4.16 -4.88 -8.88
C ASN A 61 2.68 -4.92 -8.50
N ASP A 62 2.28 -5.88 -7.69
CA ASP A 62 0.89 -5.97 -7.23
C ASP A 62 0.64 -5.05 -6.06
N LEU A 63 1.68 -4.64 -5.37
CA LEU A 63 1.58 -3.82 -4.17
C LEU A 63 1.73 -2.33 -4.47
N LEU A 64 2.64 -1.98 -5.36
CA LEU A 64 2.96 -0.60 -5.69
C LEU A 64 2.62 -0.27 -7.12
N GLU A 65 2.10 0.94 -7.32
CA GLU A 65 1.72 1.37 -8.65
C GLU A 65 1.97 2.88 -8.78
N ILE A 66 2.34 3.30 -9.97
CA ILE A 66 2.54 4.72 -10.24
C ILE A 66 1.27 5.26 -10.86
N ILE A 67 0.68 6.24 -10.19
CA ILE A 67 -0.54 6.88 -10.68
C ILE A 67 -0.13 8.17 -11.39
N ILE A 68 -0.54 8.32 -12.62
CA ILE A 68 -0.23 9.50 -13.43
C ILE A 68 -1.48 10.34 -13.54
N ILE A 69 -1.38 11.58 -13.09
CA ILE A 69 -2.46 12.53 -13.21
C ILE A 69 -2.19 13.35 -14.47
N ASN A 70 -3.03 13.18 -15.45
CA ASN A 70 -2.88 13.87 -16.72
C ASN A 70 -3.75 15.10 -16.72
N GLU A 71 -3.14 16.24 -16.44
CA GLU A 71 -3.87 17.50 -16.37
C GLU A 71 -4.05 18.14 -17.74
N GLU A 72 -3.35 17.66 -18.73
CA GLU A 72 -3.40 18.25 -20.06
C GLU A 72 -4.68 17.91 -20.78
N THR A 73 -5.34 16.86 -20.36
CA THR A 73 -6.54 16.42 -21.06
C THR A 73 -7.67 17.41 -20.96
N LYS A 74 -7.60 18.31 -20.01
CA LYS A 74 -8.67 19.28 -19.85
C LYS A 74 -8.61 20.42 -20.82
N ALA A 75 -7.53 20.54 -21.53
CA ALA A 75 -7.34 21.65 -22.45
C ALA A 75 -8.39 21.65 -23.54
#